data_a70d16dddc243688e183c7faaec1cdfd
#
_entry.id   a70d16dddc243688e183c7faaec1cdfd
#
_cell.length_a   1.000
_cell.length_b   1.000
_cell.length_c   1.000
_cell.angle_alpha   90.00
_cell.angle_beta   90.00
_cell.angle_gamma   90.00
#
_symmetry.space_group_name_H-M   'P 1'
#
loop_
_entity.id
_entity.type
_entity.pdbx_description
1 polymer ?
#
loop_
_entity_poly.entity_id
_entity_poly.type
_entity_poly.pdbx_seq_one_letter_code
_entity_poly.pdbx_strand_id
1 'polypeptide(L)'
;MKGFDNKYKSFPDFILKITKQIWEGKDVNSIANFYTNDIPVRSPFGVTYGNKPVIDATFKTLKEFPNRQLMGEEAIWNGNDDDGYHSSHRILSKGTHLGEGSYGKPTGKNIYYRVIAD
;
A
#
# COMPACT_ATOMS: atom_id res chain seq x y z
N MET A 1 -0.36 4.64 21.44
CA MET A 1 0.40 5.05 20.24
C MET A 1 0.41 6.57 20.11
N LYS A 2 1.50 7.16 20.47
CA LYS A 2 1.66 8.62 20.41
C LYS A 2 1.76 9.10 18.96
N GLY A 3 1.02 10.15 18.62
CA GLY A 3 1.04 10.73 17.27
C GLY A 3 0.08 10.07 16.26
N PHE A 4 -0.61 9.02 16.65
CA PHE A 4 -1.63 8.38 15.82
C PHE A 4 -3.03 8.89 16.16
N ASP A 5 -3.90 8.92 15.16
CA ASP A 5 -5.32 9.22 15.37
C ASP A 5 -5.93 8.15 16.30
N ASN A 6 -6.81 8.59 17.22
CA ASN A 6 -7.46 7.72 18.20
C ASN A 6 -8.37 6.65 17.59
N LYS A 7 -8.75 6.78 16.33
CA LYS A 7 -9.52 5.74 15.63
C LYS A 7 -8.75 4.44 15.42
N TYR A 8 -7.41 4.48 15.50
CA TYR A 8 -6.57 3.30 15.37
C TYR A 8 -6.31 2.67 16.74
N LYS A 9 -6.78 1.44 16.91
CA LYS A 9 -6.71 0.72 18.19
C LYS A 9 -5.34 0.16 18.52
N SER A 10 -4.54 -0.12 17.50
CA SER A 10 -3.20 -0.70 17.60
C SER A 10 -2.40 -0.38 16.33
N PHE A 11 -1.11 -0.67 16.35
CA PHE A 11 -0.29 -0.47 15.17
C PHE A 11 -0.68 -1.39 14.00
N PRO A 12 -0.96 -2.69 14.19
CA PRO A 12 -1.53 -3.50 13.11
C PRO A 12 -2.86 -2.97 12.58
N ASP A 13 -3.74 -2.49 13.45
CA ASP A 13 -5.01 -1.88 13.04
C ASP A 13 -4.80 -0.66 12.14
N PHE A 14 -3.82 0.19 12.48
CA PHE A 14 -3.42 1.31 11.65
C PHE A 14 -2.97 0.86 10.25
N ILE A 15 -2.04 -0.09 10.17
CA ILE A 15 -1.50 -0.60 8.91
C ILE A 15 -2.61 -1.17 8.01
N LEU A 16 -3.48 -1.98 8.57
CA LEU A 16 -4.57 -2.61 7.80
C LEU A 16 -5.60 -1.59 7.33
N LYS A 17 -5.95 -0.62 8.18
CA LYS A 17 -6.94 0.40 7.83
C LYS A 17 -6.45 1.36 6.75
N ILE A 18 -5.20 1.82 6.82
CA ILE A 18 -4.67 2.71 5.76
C ILE A 18 -4.53 1.98 4.43
N THR A 19 -4.14 0.72 4.45
CA THR A 19 -4.06 -0.11 3.24
C THR A 19 -5.43 -0.23 2.59
N LYS A 20 -6.46 -0.54 3.38
CA LYS A 20 -7.84 -0.62 2.90
C LYS A 20 -8.36 0.71 2.36
N GLN A 21 -8.10 1.80 3.05
CA GLN A 21 -8.50 3.15 2.64
C GLN A 21 -7.94 3.51 1.27
N ILE A 22 -6.65 3.25 1.06
CA ILE A 22 -5.96 3.59 -0.19
C ILE A 22 -6.46 2.72 -1.34
N TRP A 23 -6.49 1.41 -1.16
CA TRP A 23 -6.73 0.46 -2.25
C TRP A 23 -8.19 0.14 -2.49
N GLU A 24 -8.95 -0.20 -1.46
CA GLU A 24 -10.39 -0.50 -1.60
C GLU A 24 -11.23 0.77 -1.61
N GLY A 25 -10.91 1.73 -0.75
CA GLY A 25 -11.56 3.04 -0.71
C GLY A 25 -11.16 3.97 -1.84
N LYS A 26 -10.12 3.64 -2.61
CA LYS A 26 -9.59 4.44 -3.72
C LYS A 26 -9.14 5.85 -3.31
N ASP A 27 -8.83 6.04 -2.04
CA ASP A 27 -8.37 7.32 -1.49
C ASP A 27 -6.85 7.43 -1.63
N VAL A 28 -6.39 7.44 -2.88
CA VAL A 28 -4.97 7.38 -3.22
C VAL A 28 -4.20 8.61 -2.75
N ASN A 29 -4.79 9.79 -2.83
CA ASN A 29 -4.14 11.02 -2.39
C ASN A 29 -3.89 11.06 -0.87
N SER A 30 -4.59 10.24 -0.09
CA SER A 30 -4.35 10.12 1.36
C SER A 30 -2.97 9.55 1.68
N ILE A 31 -2.27 8.94 0.72
CA ILE A 31 -0.88 8.50 0.87
C ILE A 31 0.00 9.64 1.39
N ALA A 32 -0.24 10.88 0.95
CA ALA A 32 0.49 12.05 1.42
C ALA A 32 0.36 12.32 2.93
N ASN A 33 -0.67 11.78 3.58
CA ASN A 33 -0.86 11.89 5.03
C ASN A 33 -0.01 10.88 5.82
N PHE A 34 0.47 9.82 5.17
CA PHE A 34 1.17 8.71 5.80
C PHE A 34 2.63 8.60 5.37
N TYR A 35 2.97 9.10 4.18
CA TYR A 35 4.30 9.06 3.60
C TYR A 35 4.87 10.47 3.50
N THR A 36 6.06 10.68 4.04
CA THR A 36 6.72 11.98 4.00
C THR A 36 7.20 12.36 2.60
N ASN A 37 7.58 13.64 2.42
CA ASN A 37 8.06 14.14 1.13
C ASN A 37 9.40 13.55 0.72
N ASP A 38 10.13 12.94 1.62
CA ASP A 38 11.50 12.43 1.42
C ASP A 38 11.64 10.93 1.73
N ILE A 39 10.55 10.25 2.01
CA ILE A 39 10.61 8.83 2.37
C ILE A 39 11.24 7.99 1.26
N PRO A 40 12.24 7.16 1.56
CA PRO A 40 12.75 6.19 0.59
C PRO A 40 11.79 5.01 0.47
N VAL A 41 11.43 4.65 -0.76
CA VAL A 41 10.56 3.50 -1.04
C VAL A 41 11.30 2.55 -1.96
N ARG A 42 11.54 1.33 -1.50
CA ARG A 42 12.21 0.27 -2.26
C ARG A 42 11.19 -0.72 -2.79
N SER A 43 11.33 -1.08 -4.04
CA SER A 43 10.50 -2.07 -4.71
C SER A 43 11.35 -2.87 -5.70
N PRO A 44 10.78 -3.93 -6.31
CA PRO A 44 11.48 -4.64 -7.39
C PRO A 44 11.88 -3.73 -8.58
N PHE A 45 11.26 -2.58 -8.72
CA PHE A 45 11.54 -1.63 -9.80
C PHE A 45 12.62 -0.60 -9.46
N GLY A 46 13.13 -0.60 -8.22
CA GLY A 46 14.15 0.32 -7.76
C GLY A 46 13.78 1.10 -6.52
N VAL A 47 14.44 2.22 -6.32
CA VAL A 47 14.23 3.11 -5.16
C VAL A 47 13.70 4.45 -5.65
N THR A 48 12.64 4.92 -5.01
CA THR A 48 12.11 6.28 -5.19
C THR A 48 12.12 7.03 -3.87
N TYR A 49 12.02 8.35 -3.95
CA TYR A 49 12.01 9.21 -2.76
C TYR A 49 10.76 10.09 -2.76
N GLY A 50 10.11 10.16 -1.61
CA GLY A 50 8.92 10.98 -1.40
C GLY A 50 7.61 10.26 -1.69
N ASN A 51 6.52 10.93 -1.31
CA ASN A 51 5.17 10.37 -1.44
C ASN A 51 4.62 10.45 -2.88
N LYS A 52 5.04 11.44 -3.65
CA LYS A 52 4.50 11.66 -5.01
C LYS A 52 4.72 10.47 -5.96
N PRO A 53 5.93 9.87 -6.06
CA PRO A 53 6.11 8.67 -6.88
C PRO A 53 5.22 7.49 -6.46
N VAL A 54 4.95 7.35 -5.16
CA VAL A 54 4.06 6.30 -4.63
C VAL A 54 2.63 6.54 -5.08
N ILE A 55 2.14 7.78 -4.97
CA ILE A 55 0.81 8.18 -5.44
C ILE A 55 0.66 7.92 -6.94
N ASP A 56 1.63 8.37 -7.74
CA ASP A 56 1.61 8.18 -9.19
C ASP A 56 1.61 6.69 -9.58
N ALA A 57 2.46 5.89 -8.93
CA ALA A 57 2.52 4.45 -9.17
C ALA A 57 1.22 3.74 -8.78
N THR A 58 0.58 4.19 -7.69
CA THR A 58 -0.70 3.63 -7.24
C THR A 58 -1.82 3.94 -8.23
N PHE A 59 -1.89 5.16 -8.75
CA PHE A 59 -2.85 5.51 -9.81
C PHE A 59 -2.63 4.69 -11.08
N LYS A 60 -1.38 4.51 -11.50
CA LYS A 60 -1.05 3.67 -12.66
C LYS A 60 -1.51 2.24 -12.49
N THR A 61 -1.25 1.66 -11.31
CA THR A 61 -1.69 0.30 -11.00
C THR A 61 -3.21 0.17 -11.02
N LEU A 62 -3.93 1.14 -10.46
CA LEU A 62 -5.39 1.15 -10.46
C LEU A 62 -6.00 1.38 -11.84
N LYS A 63 -5.28 2.05 -12.74
CA LYS A 63 -5.69 2.15 -14.15
C LYS A 63 -5.59 0.80 -14.86
N GLU A 64 -4.53 0.05 -14.59
CA GLU A 64 -4.30 -1.28 -15.18
C GLU A 64 -5.19 -2.35 -14.54
N PHE A 65 -5.38 -2.29 -13.22
CA PHE A 65 -6.20 -3.21 -12.43
C PHE A 65 -7.23 -2.43 -11.60
N PRO A 66 -8.33 -1.94 -12.21
CA PRO A 66 -9.28 -1.04 -11.51
C PRO A 66 -9.96 -1.66 -10.29
N ASN A 67 -10.12 -2.97 -10.27
CA ASN A 67 -10.74 -3.73 -9.18
C ASN A 67 -9.71 -4.34 -8.22
N ARG A 68 -8.48 -3.84 -8.22
CA ARG A 68 -7.43 -4.38 -7.36
C ARG A 68 -7.78 -4.26 -5.89
N GLN A 69 -7.57 -5.34 -5.18
CA GLN A 69 -7.72 -5.43 -3.73
C GLN A 69 -6.38 -5.86 -3.11
N LEU A 70 -6.03 -5.23 -2.00
CA LEU A 70 -4.91 -5.61 -1.16
C LEU A 70 -5.46 -6.00 0.21
N MET A 71 -5.43 -7.30 0.49
CA MET A 71 -5.94 -7.85 1.75
C MET A 71 -4.78 -8.21 2.66
N GLY A 72 -4.69 -7.54 3.81
CA GLY A 72 -3.71 -7.89 4.84
C GLY A 72 -4.08 -9.20 5.50
N GLU A 73 -3.18 -10.17 5.44
CA GLU A 73 -3.36 -11.48 6.04
C GLU A 73 -2.74 -11.55 7.44
N GLU A 74 -1.57 -10.96 7.61
CA GLU A 74 -0.84 -10.97 8.87
C GLU A 74 0.10 -9.78 8.93
N ALA A 75 0.19 -9.15 10.10
CA ALA A 75 1.16 -8.09 10.37
C ALA A 75 1.96 -8.47 11.61
N ILE A 76 3.27 -8.55 11.46
CA ILE A 76 4.20 -8.63 12.59
C ILE A 76 4.85 -7.27 12.78
N TRP A 77 5.10 -6.90 14.03
CA TRP A 77 5.58 -5.57 14.34
C TRP A 77 6.35 -5.52 15.64
N ASN A 78 7.13 -4.48 15.79
CA ASN A 78 7.75 -4.11 17.05
C ASN A 78 7.90 -2.59 17.15
N GLY A 79 8.41 -2.15 18.28
CA GLY A 79 8.65 -0.74 18.51
C GLY A 79 7.82 -0.18 19.65
N ASN A 80 8.02 1.11 19.88
CA ASN A 80 7.35 1.89 20.93
C ASN A 80 7.25 3.36 20.51
N ASP A 81 6.62 4.17 21.36
CA ASP A 81 6.42 5.61 21.07
C ASP A 81 7.73 6.40 21.03
N ASP A 82 8.80 5.93 21.69
CA ASP A 82 10.09 6.64 21.72
C ASP A 82 10.97 6.32 20.50
N ASP A 83 11.04 5.03 20.14
CA ASP A 83 11.93 4.54 19.07
C ASP A 83 11.21 4.45 17.71
N GLY A 84 9.92 4.62 17.71
CA GLY A 84 9.09 4.40 16.52
C GLY A 84 8.65 2.95 16.38
N TYR A 85 7.91 2.70 15.31
CA TYR A 85 7.29 1.40 15.05
C TYR A 85 7.78 0.84 13.73
N HIS A 86 7.99 -0.47 13.68
CA HIS A 86 8.36 -1.22 12.49
C HIS A 86 7.36 -2.34 12.26
N SER A 87 6.96 -2.53 11.03
CA SER A 87 6.08 -3.64 10.67
C SER A 87 6.53 -4.32 9.39
N SER A 88 6.21 -5.60 9.31
CA SER A 88 6.21 -6.35 8.06
C SER A 88 4.86 -7.04 7.95
N HIS A 89 4.16 -6.87 6.83
CA HIS A 89 2.88 -7.52 6.67
C HIS A 89 2.76 -8.25 5.34
N ARG A 90 2.06 -9.39 5.40
CA ARG A 90 1.77 -10.22 4.24
C ARG A 90 0.43 -9.78 3.65
N ILE A 91 0.44 -9.53 2.36
CA ILE A 91 -0.71 -9.01 1.63
C ILE A 91 -1.06 -9.98 0.51
N LEU A 92 -2.32 -10.35 0.42
CA LEU A 92 -2.87 -11.02 -0.74
C LEU A 92 -3.41 -9.96 -1.71
N SER A 93 -2.85 -9.92 -2.91
CA SER A 93 -3.28 -9.00 -3.96
C SER A 93 -4.10 -9.74 -5.02
N LYS A 94 -5.24 -9.16 -5.39
CA LYS A 94 -6.13 -9.67 -6.43
C LYS A 94 -6.53 -8.54 -7.37
N GLY A 95 -6.79 -8.88 -8.62
CA GLY A 95 -7.30 -7.94 -9.60
C GLY A 95 -7.54 -8.60 -10.95
N THR A 96 -8.11 -7.81 -11.87
CA THR A 96 -8.31 -8.23 -13.25
C THR A 96 -7.61 -7.24 -14.17
N HIS A 97 -6.86 -7.74 -15.14
CA HIS A 97 -6.10 -6.93 -16.10
C HIS A 97 -7.04 -6.32 -17.14
N LEU A 98 -7.61 -5.16 -16.82
CA LEU A 98 -8.62 -4.47 -17.63
C LEU A 98 -8.09 -3.22 -18.33
N GLY A 99 -6.92 -2.70 -17.95
CA GLY A 99 -6.30 -1.53 -18.53
C GLY A 99 -4.92 -1.80 -19.09
N GLU A 100 -4.43 -0.94 -19.96
CA GLU A 100 -3.06 -0.98 -20.47
C GLU A 100 -2.11 -0.35 -19.48
N GLY A 101 -0.95 -0.98 -19.27
CA GLY A 101 0.07 -0.49 -18.35
C GLY A 101 1.37 -1.26 -18.46
N SER A 102 2.06 -1.43 -17.34
CA SER A 102 3.38 -2.08 -17.26
C SER A 102 3.41 -3.50 -17.80
N TYR A 103 2.27 -4.20 -17.79
CA TYR A 103 2.14 -5.56 -18.29
C TYR A 103 1.52 -5.64 -19.69
N GLY A 104 1.44 -4.53 -20.40
CA GLY A 104 0.97 -4.45 -21.78
C GLY A 104 -0.52 -4.20 -21.90
N LYS A 105 -1.10 -4.62 -23.04
CA LYS A 105 -2.51 -4.43 -23.35
C LYS A 105 -3.41 -5.26 -22.44
N PRO A 106 -4.65 -4.83 -22.16
CA PRO A 106 -5.55 -5.58 -21.28
C PRO A 106 -5.80 -7.00 -21.80
N THR A 107 -5.68 -7.96 -20.89
CA THR A 107 -5.87 -9.39 -21.21
C THR A 107 -7.18 -9.94 -20.68
N GLY A 108 -7.86 -9.23 -19.77
CA GLY A 108 -9.03 -9.73 -19.05
C GLY A 108 -8.73 -10.84 -18.04
N LYS A 109 -7.45 -11.16 -17.83
CA LYS A 109 -7.04 -12.20 -16.90
C LYS A 109 -7.09 -11.74 -15.46
N ASN A 110 -7.52 -12.64 -14.58
CA ASN A 110 -7.41 -12.43 -13.14
C ASN A 110 -5.97 -12.64 -12.69
N ILE A 111 -5.49 -11.75 -11.82
CA ILE A 111 -4.21 -11.88 -11.14
C ILE A 111 -4.41 -12.18 -9.67
N TYR A 112 -3.44 -12.89 -9.12
CA TYR A 112 -3.47 -13.34 -7.74
C TYR A 112 -2.03 -13.56 -7.28
N TYR A 113 -1.57 -12.82 -6.27
CA TYR A 113 -0.21 -12.97 -5.76
C TYR A 113 -0.08 -12.42 -4.33
N ARG A 114 0.96 -12.85 -3.65
CA ARG A 114 1.30 -12.35 -2.32
C ARG A 114 2.49 -11.42 -2.36
N VAL A 115 2.45 -10.43 -1.47
CA VAL A 115 3.50 -9.43 -1.27
C VAL A 115 3.82 -9.34 0.21
N ILE A 116 5.09 -9.15 0.53
CA ILE A 116 5.54 -8.75 1.86
C ILE A 116 5.91 -7.26 1.76
N ALA A 117 5.33 -6.45 2.64
CA ALA A 117 5.61 -5.02 2.73
C ALA A 117 6.07 -4.64 4.14
N ASP A 118 7.20 -3.95 4.20
CA ASP A 118 7.77 -3.42 5.44
C ASP A 118 7.47 -1.93 5.60
#